data_281ab425011131ad3e1c57ffad601c07
#
_entry.id   281ab425011131ad3e1c57ffad601c07
#
_cell.length_a   1.000
_cell.length_b   1.000
_cell.length_c   1.000
_cell.angle_alpha   90.00
_cell.angle_beta   90.00
_cell.angle_gamma   90.00
#
_symmetry.space_group_name_H-M   'P 1'
#
loop_
_entity.id
_entity.type
_entity.pdbx_description
1 polymer ?
#
loop_
_entity_poly.entity_id
_entity_poly.type
_entity_poly.pdbx_seq_one_letter_code
_entity_poly.pdbx_strand_id
1 'polypeptide(L)'
;MERFIKLKEDMNAHCMLDYPRECVGIVTKDFTYIPCTNISPAPKDSFILDPADLVRHDENIWGIFHSHPGDENPIPSKEDKVSAAFQEYRFLVGFDNKFIYIG
;
A
#
# COMPACT_ATOMS: atom_id res chain seq x y z
N MET A 1 -8.57 -18.02 -1.03
CA MET A 1 -8.24 -17.70 -2.42
C MET A 1 -9.03 -16.52 -2.96
N GLU A 2 -10.36 -16.55 -2.86
CA GLU A 2 -11.20 -15.45 -3.34
C GLU A 2 -10.87 -14.12 -2.68
N ARG A 3 -10.54 -14.12 -1.39
CA ARG A 3 -10.18 -12.91 -0.65
C ARG A 3 -8.91 -12.25 -1.21
N PHE A 4 -7.92 -13.05 -1.60
CA PHE A 4 -6.69 -12.52 -2.18
C PHE A 4 -6.90 -11.96 -3.57
N ILE A 5 -7.77 -12.59 -4.36
CA ILE A 5 -8.10 -12.12 -5.71
C ILE A 5 -8.77 -10.75 -5.61
N LYS A 6 -9.80 -10.63 -4.77
CA LYS A 6 -10.48 -9.36 -4.58
C LYS A 6 -9.56 -8.29 -4.01
N LEU A 7 -8.70 -8.64 -3.06
CA LEU A 7 -7.72 -7.72 -2.48
C LEU A 7 -6.80 -7.15 -3.56
N LYS A 8 -6.26 -8.00 -4.43
CA LYS A 8 -5.40 -7.56 -5.52
C LYS A 8 -6.13 -6.67 -6.51
N GLU A 9 -7.38 -7.02 -6.84
CA GLU A 9 -8.22 -6.21 -7.73
C GLU A 9 -8.46 -4.82 -7.15
N ASP A 10 -8.79 -4.74 -5.86
CA ASP A 10 -9.06 -3.47 -5.18
C ASP A 10 -7.80 -2.61 -5.08
N MET A 11 -6.65 -3.21 -4.75
CA MET A 11 -5.37 -2.51 -4.71
C MET A 11 -4.98 -1.99 -6.09
N ASN A 12 -5.14 -2.82 -7.11
CA ASN A 12 -4.80 -2.43 -8.48
C ASN A 12 -5.72 -1.30 -8.99
N ALA A 13 -7.01 -1.37 -8.69
CA ALA A 13 -7.95 -0.32 -9.05
C ALA A 13 -7.56 1.01 -8.41
N HIS A 14 -7.13 0.99 -7.14
CA HIS A 14 -6.68 2.19 -6.45
C HIS A 14 -5.39 2.75 -7.07
N CYS A 15 -4.45 1.88 -7.45
CA CYS A 15 -3.24 2.29 -8.15
C CYS A 15 -3.55 3.02 -9.45
N MET A 16 -4.47 2.47 -10.25
CA MET A 16 -4.85 3.06 -11.53
C MET A 16 -5.57 4.40 -11.34
N LEU A 17 -6.41 4.49 -10.31
CA LEU A 17 -7.16 5.70 -10.02
C LEU A 17 -6.24 6.85 -9.60
N ASP A 18 -5.21 6.57 -8.82
CA ASP A 18 -4.28 7.58 -8.31
C ASP A 18 -3.08 7.85 -9.23
N TYR A 19 -2.85 6.99 -10.22
CA TYR A 19 -1.74 7.18 -11.16
C TYR A 19 -1.73 8.61 -11.71
N PRO A 20 -0.61 9.34 -11.79
CA PRO A 20 0.77 8.89 -11.56
C PRO A 20 1.29 9.05 -10.13
N ARG A 21 0.42 9.33 -9.17
CA ARG A 21 0.81 9.43 -7.76
C ARG A 21 0.93 8.04 -7.15
N GLU A 22 1.79 7.90 -6.14
CA GLU A 22 1.80 6.69 -5.33
C GLU A 22 0.48 6.63 -4.54
N CYS A 23 -0.23 5.53 -4.64
CA CYS A 23 -1.39 5.31 -3.79
C CYS A 23 -0.96 4.58 -2.52
N VAL A 24 -1.74 4.73 -1.46
CA VAL A 24 -1.49 4.08 -0.19
C VAL A 24 -2.81 3.60 0.39
N GLY A 25 -2.79 2.46 1.05
CA GLY A 25 -3.98 1.92 1.68
C GLY A 25 -3.64 0.92 2.78
N ILE A 26 -4.68 0.52 3.50
CA ILE A 26 -4.58 -0.41 4.61
C ILE A 26 -5.17 -1.74 4.18
N VAL A 27 -4.45 -2.83 4.48
CA VAL A 27 -4.98 -4.19 4.37
C VAL A 27 -5.36 -4.63 5.77
N THR A 28 -6.62 -4.97 5.97
CA THR A 28 -7.14 -5.38 7.28
C THR A 28 -6.82 -6.85 7.57
N LYS A 29 -7.03 -7.26 8.82
CA LYS A 29 -6.78 -8.64 9.26
C LYS A 29 -7.69 -9.66 8.59
N ASP A 30 -8.81 -9.23 8.04
CA ASP A 30 -9.70 -10.07 7.23
C ASP A 30 -9.44 -9.94 5.72
N PHE A 31 -8.32 -9.30 5.35
CA PHE A 31 -7.88 -9.09 3.97
C PHE A 31 -8.83 -8.23 3.13
N THR A 32 -9.44 -7.24 3.76
CA THR A 32 -10.17 -6.18 3.05
C THR A 32 -9.24 -5.00 2.81
N TYR A 33 -9.31 -4.40 1.64
CA TYR A 33 -8.50 -3.22 1.32
C TYR A 33 -9.27 -1.94 1.63
N ILE A 34 -8.63 -1.03 2.34
CA ILE A 34 -9.17 0.30 2.64
C ILE A 34 -8.28 1.31 1.93
N PRO A 35 -8.76 1.93 0.83
CA PRO A 35 -7.98 2.98 0.17
C PRO A 35 -7.88 4.20 1.08
N CYS A 36 -6.65 4.73 1.19
CA CYS A 36 -6.36 5.89 1.99
C CYS A 36 -5.84 7.02 1.10
N THR A 37 -5.64 8.20 1.68
CA THR A 37 -5.13 9.35 0.95
C THR A 37 -3.62 9.47 1.16
N ASN A 38 -2.89 9.65 0.08
CA ASN A 38 -1.48 9.98 0.15
C ASN A 38 -1.35 11.48 0.41
N ILE A 39 -0.92 11.85 1.61
CA ILE A 39 -0.78 13.26 2.02
C ILE A 39 0.64 13.79 1.83
N SER A 40 1.49 13.06 1.11
CA SER A 40 2.84 13.52 0.81
C SER A 40 2.83 14.81 -0.02
N PRO A 41 3.72 15.77 0.25
CA PRO A 41 3.90 16.94 -0.63
C PRO A 41 4.52 16.58 -1.97
N ALA A 42 5.09 15.38 -2.12
CA ALA A 42 5.65 14.87 -3.36
C ALA A 42 5.01 13.51 -3.70
N PRO A 43 3.69 13.47 -4.00
CA PRO A 43 2.95 12.20 -4.08
C PRO A 43 3.32 11.29 -5.25
N LYS A 44 4.07 11.80 -6.24
CA LYS A 44 4.57 10.98 -7.35
C LYS A 44 5.82 10.19 -6.97
N ASP A 45 6.53 10.64 -5.95
CA ASP A 45 7.84 10.09 -5.56
C ASP A 45 7.82 9.43 -4.18
N SER A 46 6.81 9.75 -3.37
CA SER A 46 6.72 9.25 -2.00
C SER A 46 5.27 9.15 -1.54
N PHE A 47 5.07 8.48 -0.42
CA PHE A 47 3.77 8.45 0.21
C PHE A 47 3.88 8.77 1.70
N ILE A 48 2.82 9.37 2.23
CA ILE A 48 2.61 9.54 3.66
C ILE A 48 1.17 9.13 3.95
N LEU A 49 1.02 8.12 4.79
CA LEU A 49 -0.30 7.69 5.24
C LEU A 49 -0.82 8.68 6.28
N ASP A 50 -2.06 9.14 6.11
CA ASP A 50 -2.68 10.05 7.07
C ASP A 50 -2.76 9.36 8.44
N PRO A 51 -2.19 9.97 9.50
CA PRO A 51 -2.26 9.41 10.85
C PRO A 51 -3.69 9.14 11.33
N ALA A 52 -4.67 9.90 10.85
CA ALA A 52 -6.08 9.68 11.19
C ALA A 52 -6.58 8.32 10.70
N ASP A 53 -6.11 7.87 9.53
CA ASP A 53 -6.46 6.54 9.02
C ASP A 53 -5.85 5.44 9.85
N LEU A 54 -4.61 5.62 10.31
CA LEU A 54 -3.95 4.67 11.20
C LEU A 54 -4.70 4.51 12.51
N VAL A 55 -5.08 5.64 13.13
CA VAL A 55 -5.82 5.64 14.39
C VAL A 55 -7.18 4.97 14.23
N ARG A 56 -7.88 5.26 13.14
CA ARG A 56 -9.22 4.71 12.88
C ARG A 56 -9.23 3.20 12.77
N HIS A 57 -8.17 2.61 12.24
CA HIS A 57 -8.10 1.18 11.94
C HIS A 57 -7.06 0.43 12.78
N ASP A 58 -6.49 1.05 13.78
CA ASP A 58 -5.31 0.60 14.54
C ASP A 58 -5.33 -0.88 14.91
N GLU A 59 -6.41 -1.38 15.49
CA GLU A 59 -6.49 -2.78 15.95
C GLU A 59 -6.75 -3.78 14.83
N ASN A 60 -7.04 -3.32 13.63
CA ASN A 60 -7.45 -4.16 12.51
C ASN A 60 -6.45 -4.16 11.34
N ILE A 61 -5.30 -3.56 11.50
CA ILE A 61 -4.31 -3.47 10.42
C ILE A 61 -3.49 -4.74 10.34
N TRP A 62 -3.55 -5.42 9.19
CA TRP A 62 -2.64 -6.51 8.86
C TRP A 62 -1.39 -5.98 8.17
N GLY A 63 -1.55 -5.04 7.23
CA GLY A 63 -0.45 -4.48 6.49
C GLY A 63 -0.79 -3.18 5.80
N ILE A 64 0.22 -2.55 5.23
CA ILE A 64 0.11 -1.30 4.49
C ILE A 64 0.59 -1.53 3.07
N PHE A 65 -0.20 -1.09 2.10
CA PHE A 65 0.11 -1.17 0.69
C PHE A 65 0.42 0.21 0.14
N HIS A 66 1.42 0.29 -0.74
CA HIS A 66 1.63 1.46 -1.57
C HIS A 66 2.07 1.04 -2.97
N SER A 67 1.81 1.90 -3.95
CA SER A 67 2.16 1.62 -5.34
C SER A 67 3.50 2.26 -5.72
N HIS A 68 4.16 1.64 -6.72
CA HIS A 68 5.31 2.22 -7.41
C HIS A 68 4.90 2.51 -8.87
N PRO A 69 4.27 3.68 -9.14
CA PRO A 69 3.79 3.99 -10.48
C PRO A 69 4.90 4.03 -11.52
N GLY A 70 4.65 3.41 -12.66
CA GLY A 70 5.59 3.39 -13.77
C GLY A 70 6.63 2.27 -13.72
N ASP A 71 6.70 1.52 -12.63
CA ASP A 71 7.63 0.40 -12.52
C ASP A 71 6.97 -0.88 -13.04
N GLU A 72 7.58 -1.52 -14.03
CA GLU A 72 7.10 -2.80 -14.55
C GLU A 72 7.17 -3.90 -13.49
N ASN A 73 8.23 -3.85 -12.67
CA ASN A 73 8.39 -4.71 -11.52
C ASN A 73 8.54 -3.83 -10.30
N PRO A 74 7.50 -3.71 -9.46
CA PRO A 74 7.57 -2.88 -8.27
C PRO A 74 8.50 -3.49 -7.23
N ILE A 75 9.76 -3.10 -7.29
CA ILE A 75 10.79 -3.59 -6.38
C ILE A 75 10.84 -2.65 -5.17
N PRO A 76 10.80 -3.18 -3.94
CA PRO A 76 10.91 -2.34 -2.76
C PRO A 76 12.19 -1.52 -2.76
N SER A 77 12.06 -0.22 -2.49
CA SER A 77 13.21 0.66 -2.35
C SER A 77 13.95 0.37 -1.04
N LYS A 78 15.15 0.93 -0.91
CA LYS A 78 15.88 0.85 0.36
C LYS A 78 15.08 1.48 1.49
N GLU A 79 14.38 2.58 1.20
CA GLU A 79 13.51 3.27 2.17
C GLU A 79 12.33 2.40 2.58
N ASP A 80 11.72 1.68 1.64
CA ASP A 80 10.66 0.74 1.92
C ASP A 80 11.12 -0.35 2.89
N LYS A 81 12.30 -0.92 2.65
CA LYS A 81 12.86 -1.96 3.49
C LYS A 81 13.17 -1.48 4.91
N VAL A 82 13.69 -0.26 5.03
CA VAL A 82 13.95 0.36 6.33
C VAL A 82 12.63 0.61 7.06
N SER A 83 11.63 1.16 6.37
CA SER A 83 10.31 1.40 6.95
C SER A 83 9.66 0.11 7.44
N ALA A 84 9.72 -0.95 6.63
CA ALA A 84 9.15 -2.25 6.99
C ALA A 84 9.81 -2.83 8.24
N ALA A 85 11.13 -2.62 8.42
CA ALA A 85 11.85 -3.12 9.57
C ALA A 85 11.46 -2.44 10.89
N PHE A 86 10.99 -1.18 10.83
CA PHE A 86 10.61 -0.41 12.01
C PHE A 86 9.10 -0.37 12.26
N GLN A 87 8.29 -0.91 11.34
CA GLN A 87 6.83 -0.91 11.47
C GLN A 87 6.34 -2.23 12.05
N GLU A 88 5.27 -2.17 12.83
CA GLU A 88 4.60 -3.37 13.33
C GLU A 88 3.79 -4.08 12.24
N TYR A 89 3.56 -3.39 11.13
CA TYR A 89 2.70 -3.87 10.06
C TYR A 89 3.51 -4.41 8.91
N ARG A 90 2.91 -5.31 8.15
CA ARG A 90 3.48 -5.82 6.92
C ARG A 90 3.39 -4.77 5.83
N PHE A 91 4.34 -4.79 4.92
CA PHE A 91 4.35 -3.89 3.77
C PHE A 91 4.13 -4.66 2.48
N LEU A 92 3.30 -4.09 1.62
CA LEU A 92 3.12 -4.58 0.27
C LEU A 92 3.41 -3.43 -0.69
N VAL A 93 4.08 -3.77 -1.78
CA VAL A 93 4.39 -2.83 -2.86
C VAL A 93 3.84 -3.41 -4.14
N GLY A 94 3.22 -2.60 -4.97
CA GLY A 94 2.68 -3.11 -6.20
C GLY A 94 2.36 -2.08 -7.27
N PHE A 95 2.16 -2.57 -8.48
CA PHE A 95 1.63 -1.81 -9.60
C PHE A 95 1.24 -2.78 -10.72
N ASP A 96 0.12 -2.51 -11.38
CA ASP A 96 -0.35 -3.25 -12.55
C ASP A 96 -0.38 -4.77 -12.32
N ASN A 97 -1.10 -5.20 -11.30
CA ASN A 97 -1.26 -6.61 -10.92
C ASN A 97 0.01 -7.32 -10.42
N LYS A 98 1.10 -6.59 -10.22
CA LYS A 98 2.34 -7.13 -9.66
C LYS A 98 2.50 -6.62 -8.24
N PHE A 99 2.60 -7.53 -7.29
CA PHE A 99 2.67 -7.19 -5.87
C PHE A 99 3.81 -7.93 -5.19
N ILE A 100 4.55 -7.22 -4.35
CA ILE A 100 5.65 -7.76 -3.57
C ILE A 100 5.36 -7.55 -2.08
N TYR A 101 5.42 -8.63 -1.34
CA TYR A 101 5.24 -8.61 0.11
C TYR A 101 6.58 -8.40 0.81
N ILE A 102 6.58 -7.50 1.79
CA ILE A 102 7.72 -7.23 2.65
C ILE A 102 7.27 -7.49 4.09
N GLY A 103 7.71 -8.58 4.63
CA GLY A 103 7.29 -9.07 5.93
C GLY A 103 7.66 -8.20 7.13
#